data_e8cff7ab2c847e2e33c48c81281ac4fb
#
_entry.id   e8cff7ab2c847e2e33c48c81281ac4fb
#
_cell.length_a   1.000
_cell.length_b   1.000
_cell.length_c   1.000
_cell.angle_alpha   90.00
_cell.angle_beta   90.00
_cell.angle_gamma   90.00
#
_symmetry.space_group_name_H-M   'P 1'
#
loop_
_entity.id
_entity.type
_entity.pdbx_description
1 polymer ?
#
loop_
_entity_poly.entity_id
_entity_poly.type
_entity_poly.pdbx_seq_one_letter_code
_entity_poly.pdbx_strand_id
1 'polypeptide(L)'
;DELLYRLILVFNEFDFKILPTEVIGHILENLVPQEEKQKFGQYFTSETLANLVTFSAIRSRNDVVIDPTSGTGTFLNSFYKTLQFFGNKNHQQILNQIWGNDISHFPATLSVISLYKQKVDDTANFPRIIRKDFFTLNPTQTITIPDNTDIDKINQIPIPKFDAVISNFPFIQQEDIPNEILNTQFENEFAKTQTAFLNGNKFDINGKSDYYIYCFYNSLKFLKDNGVLSAITSNAWLGKN
;
A
#
# COMPACT_ATOMS: atom_id res chain seq x y z
N ASP A 1 30.85 -0.49 -15.95
CA ASP A 1 30.76 0.64 -15.01
C ASP A 1 30.61 1.99 -15.70
N GLU A 2 30.90 2.08 -17.02
CA GLU A 2 30.63 3.29 -17.81
C GLU A 2 29.11 3.59 -17.90
N LEU A 3 28.26 2.56 -17.95
CA LEU A 3 26.81 2.71 -17.96
C LEU A 3 26.31 3.32 -16.66
N LEU A 4 26.82 2.89 -15.51
CA LEU A 4 26.49 3.44 -14.20
C LEU A 4 26.94 4.91 -14.08
N TYR A 5 28.14 5.22 -14.57
CA TYR A 5 28.65 6.57 -14.59
C TYR A 5 27.79 7.51 -15.44
N ARG A 6 27.41 7.09 -16.64
CA ARG A 6 26.48 7.86 -17.51
C ARG A 6 25.11 8.04 -16.87
N LEU A 7 24.59 7.01 -16.19
CA LEU A 7 23.34 7.09 -15.45
C LEU A 7 23.42 8.13 -14.33
N ILE A 8 24.52 8.15 -13.56
CA ILE A 8 24.76 9.15 -12.51
C ILE A 8 24.86 10.57 -13.08
N LEU A 9 25.52 10.74 -14.23
CA LEU A 9 25.60 12.05 -14.88
C LEU A 9 24.21 12.55 -15.33
N VAL A 10 23.39 11.67 -15.91
CA VAL A 10 22.02 12.01 -16.29
C VAL A 10 21.19 12.35 -15.05
N PHE A 11 21.31 11.59 -13.97
CA PHE A 11 20.60 11.91 -12.74
C PHE A 11 21.03 13.23 -12.10
N ASN A 12 22.30 13.64 -12.24
CA ASN A 12 22.79 14.92 -11.73
C ASN A 12 22.27 16.13 -12.51
N GLU A 13 21.74 15.94 -13.72
CA GLU A 13 21.11 17.02 -14.50
C GLU A 13 19.68 17.33 -14.03
N PHE A 14 19.09 16.46 -13.21
CA PHE A 14 17.70 16.63 -12.72
C PHE A 14 17.70 17.06 -11.26
N ASP A 15 17.02 18.16 -10.96
CA ASP A 15 16.69 18.51 -9.59
C ASP A 15 15.47 17.66 -9.14
N PHE A 16 15.75 16.57 -8.47
CA PHE A 16 14.71 15.64 -7.96
C PHE A 16 13.73 16.30 -6.98
N LYS A 17 14.07 17.45 -6.40
CA LYS A 17 13.15 18.22 -5.55
C LYS A 17 11.99 18.81 -6.35
N ILE A 18 12.23 19.13 -7.63
CA ILE A 18 11.25 19.79 -8.51
C ILE A 18 10.43 18.77 -9.30
N LEU A 19 10.97 17.55 -9.50
CA LEU A 19 10.26 16.53 -10.28
C LEU A 19 9.00 16.06 -9.53
N PRO A 20 7.82 16.15 -10.17
CA PRO A 20 6.61 15.54 -9.62
C PRO A 20 6.85 14.05 -9.37
N THR A 21 6.34 13.55 -8.24
CA THR A 21 6.46 12.13 -7.89
C THR A 21 5.93 11.21 -8.98
N GLU A 22 4.90 11.67 -9.70
CA GLU A 22 4.30 11.01 -10.85
C GLU A 22 5.29 10.80 -12.00
N VAL A 23 6.13 11.80 -12.29
CA VAL A 23 7.13 11.69 -13.38
C VAL A 23 8.16 10.62 -13.04
N ILE A 24 8.62 10.57 -11.79
CA ILE A 24 9.53 9.51 -11.34
C ILE A 24 8.83 8.16 -11.40
N GLY A 25 7.59 8.08 -10.93
CA GLY A 25 6.74 6.89 -11.03
C GLY A 25 6.64 6.41 -12.48
N HIS A 26 6.29 7.29 -13.42
CA HIS A 26 6.19 6.95 -14.83
C HIS A 26 7.50 6.52 -15.47
N ILE A 27 8.62 7.20 -15.16
CA ILE A 27 9.95 6.81 -15.68
C ILE A 27 10.27 5.39 -15.21
N LEU A 28 10.08 5.14 -13.92
CA LEU A 28 10.43 3.87 -13.29
C LEU A 28 9.44 2.76 -13.70
N GLU A 29 8.15 3.07 -13.87
CA GLU A 29 7.18 2.12 -14.44
C GLU A 29 7.55 1.70 -15.86
N ASN A 30 8.05 2.63 -16.69
CA ASN A 30 8.49 2.28 -18.03
C ASN A 30 9.75 1.39 -18.07
N LEU A 31 10.49 1.33 -16.96
CA LEU A 31 11.63 0.42 -16.81
C LEU A 31 11.20 -1.01 -16.39
N VAL A 32 9.97 -1.20 -15.91
CA VAL A 32 9.45 -2.52 -15.56
C VAL A 32 8.90 -3.20 -16.83
N PRO A 33 9.35 -4.41 -17.18
CA PRO A 33 8.81 -5.15 -18.32
C PRO A 33 7.29 -5.30 -18.23
N GLN A 34 6.61 -5.20 -19.38
CA GLN A 34 5.13 -5.30 -19.42
C GLN A 34 4.62 -6.66 -18.91
N GLU A 35 5.40 -7.71 -19.11
CA GLU A 35 5.09 -9.07 -18.63
C GLU A 35 5.04 -9.12 -17.08
N GLU A 36 5.93 -8.39 -16.40
CA GLU A 36 5.91 -8.29 -14.95
C GLU A 36 4.73 -7.46 -14.46
N LYS A 37 4.38 -6.37 -15.15
CA LYS A 37 3.21 -5.55 -14.81
C LYS A 37 1.90 -6.34 -14.88
N GLN A 38 1.73 -7.14 -15.95
CA GLN A 38 0.54 -7.97 -16.12
C GLN A 38 0.45 -9.08 -15.07
N LYS A 39 1.60 -9.70 -14.74
CA LYS A 39 1.68 -10.78 -13.75
C LYS A 39 1.21 -10.36 -12.34
N PHE A 40 1.42 -9.10 -11.99
CA PHE A 40 1.04 -8.56 -10.67
C PHE A 40 -0.25 -7.73 -10.69
N GLY A 41 -0.96 -7.64 -11.83
CA GLY A 41 -2.21 -6.87 -11.94
C GLY A 41 -2.03 -5.38 -11.57
N GLN A 42 -0.84 -4.83 -11.83
CA GLN A 42 -0.51 -3.45 -11.45
C GLN A 42 -1.17 -2.46 -12.41
N TYR A 43 -2.10 -1.67 -11.90
CA TYR A 43 -2.73 -0.57 -12.59
C TYR A 43 -2.40 0.76 -11.91
N PHE A 44 -2.06 1.74 -12.74
CA PHE A 44 -1.82 3.10 -12.26
C PHE A 44 -3.11 3.74 -11.72
N THR A 45 -3.04 4.32 -10.53
CA THR A 45 -4.14 5.09 -9.97
C THR A 45 -3.88 6.58 -10.21
N SER A 46 -4.82 7.28 -10.85
CA SER A 46 -4.68 8.73 -11.01
C SER A 46 -4.70 9.43 -9.64
N GLU A 47 -3.90 10.50 -9.51
CA GLU A 47 -3.83 11.25 -8.25
C GLU A 47 -5.20 11.80 -7.85
N THR A 48 -5.97 12.30 -8.81
CA THR A 48 -7.32 12.82 -8.55
C THR A 48 -8.23 11.78 -7.91
N LEU A 49 -8.21 10.55 -8.44
CA LEU A 49 -9.01 9.45 -7.90
C LEU A 49 -8.51 9.02 -6.52
N ALA A 50 -7.18 8.90 -6.34
CA ALA A 50 -6.59 8.59 -5.05
C ALA A 50 -6.95 9.63 -3.99
N ASN A 51 -6.90 10.93 -4.33
CA ASN A 51 -7.27 12.00 -3.42
C ASN A 51 -8.75 11.94 -3.04
N LEU A 52 -9.65 11.69 -4.00
CA LEU A 52 -11.08 11.55 -3.75
C LEU A 52 -11.38 10.41 -2.78
N VAL A 53 -10.82 9.23 -3.06
CA VAL A 53 -11.03 8.01 -2.26
C VAL A 53 -10.44 8.21 -0.85
N THR A 54 -9.24 8.76 -0.75
CA THR A 54 -8.56 9.01 0.53
C THR A 54 -9.32 10.01 1.39
N PHE A 55 -9.72 11.13 0.79
CA PHE A 55 -10.45 12.18 1.51
C PHE A 55 -11.81 11.70 2.05
N SER A 56 -12.44 10.76 1.36
CA SER A 56 -13.72 10.16 1.81
C SER A 56 -13.54 9.21 3.00
N ALA A 57 -12.37 8.64 3.20
CA ALA A 57 -12.11 7.58 4.17
C ALA A 57 -11.37 8.07 5.43
N ILE A 58 -10.45 9.03 5.31
CA ILE A 58 -9.75 9.64 6.45
C ILE A 58 -10.67 10.67 7.11
N ARG A 59 -10.89 10.54 8.42
CA ARG A 59 -11.84 11.37 9.17
C ARG A 59 -11.17 12.33 10.14
N SER A 60 -9.92 12.08 10.50
CA SER A 60 -9.20 12.80 11.54
C SER A 60 -7.72 12.92 11.22
N ARG A 61 -7.11 14.00 11.69
CA ARG A 61 -5.64 14.18 11.67
C ARG A 61 -4.86 13.10 12.43
N ASN A 62 -5.54 12.33 13.28
CA ASN A 62 -4.93 11.29 14.11
C ASN A 62 -5.13 9.89 13.53
N ASP A 63 -5.82 9.74 12.39
CA ASP A 63 -6.08 8.46 11.79
C ASP A 63 -4.77 7.78 11.37
N VAL A 64 -4.68 6.50 11.65
CA VAL A 64 -3.59 5.63 11.19
C VAL A 64 -4.11 4.81 10.02
N VAL A 65 -3.43 4.88 8.90
CA VAL A 65 -3.93 4.38 7.61
C VAL A 65 -2.93 3.43 6.95
N ILE A 66 -3.44 2.49 6.16
CA ILE A 66 -2.61 1.58 5.37
C ILE A 66 -3.11 1.46 3.93
N ASP A 67 -2.16 1.40 2.99
CA ASP A 67 -2.36 0.84 1.67
C ASP A 67 -1.65 -0.52 1.59
N PRO A 68 -2.40 -1.64 1.61
CA PRO A 68 -1.80 -2.98 1.62
C PRO A 68 -1.23 -3.44 0.27
N THR A 69 -1.48 -2.69 -0.82
CA THR A 69 -0.94 -2.95 -2.17
C THR A 69 -0.48 -1.65 -2.81
N SER A 70 0.49 -1.00 -2.13
CA SER A 70 0.79 0.43 -2.30
C SER A 70 1.36 0.82 -3.67
N GLY A 71 1.85 -0.14 -4.46
CA GLY A 71 2.45 0.14 -5.75
C GLY A 71 3.53 1.21 -5.66
N THR A 72 3.42 2.25 -6.45
CA THR A 72 4.36 3.39 -6.47
C THR A 72 4.10 4.45 -5.39
N GLY A 73 3.11 4.23 -4.51
CA GLY A 73 2.82 5.10 -3.38
C GLY A 73 1.83 6.25 -3.66
N THR A 74 1.03 6.16 -4.70
CA THR A 74 0.05 7.21 -5.04
C THR A 74 -0.92 7.48 -3.88
N PHE A 75 -1.49 6.43 -3.27
CA PHE A 75 -2.33 6.58 -2.09
C PHE A 75 -1.56 7.08 -0.87
N LEU A 76 -0.33 6.64 -0.68
CA LEU A 76 0.50 7.08 0.46
C LEU A 76 0.74 8.60 0.41
N ASN A 77 0.98 9.14 -0.78
CA ASN A 77 1.07 10.59 -0.98
C ASN A 77 -0.26 11.30 -0.71
N SER A 78 -1.36 10.70 -1.14
CA SER A 78 -2.69 11.21 -0.87
C SER A 78 -3.00 11.21 0.63
N PHE A 79 -2.61 10.15 1.37
CA PHE A 79 -2.73 10.10 2.84
C PHE A 79 -1.94 11.23 3.48
N TYR A 80 -0.71 11.44 3.06
CA TYR A 80 0.14 12.49 3.57
C TYR A 80 -0.51 13.88 3.42
N LYS A 81 -0.95 14.22 2.20
CA LYS A 81 -1.64 15.48 1.89
C LYS A 81 -2.94 15.64 2.69
N THR A 82 -3.71 14.56 2.84
CA THR A 82 -4.99 14.57 3.55
C THR A 82 -4.80 14.79 5.06
N LEU A 83 -3.84 14.11 5.69
CA LEU A 83 -3.51 14.32 7.10
C LEU A 83 -3.01 15.75 7.37
N GLN A 84 -2.21 16.32 6.44
CA GLN A 84 -1.83 17.73 6.51
C GLN A 84 -3.04 18.66 6.41
N PHE A 85 -3.98 18.37 5.51
CA PHE A 85 -5.21 19.15 5.38
C PHE A 85 -6.04 19.14 6.67
N PHE A 86 -6.13 18.01 7.36
CA PHE A 86 -6.77 17.89 8.67
C PHE A 86 -5.98 18.53 9.83
N GLY A 87 -4.84 19.15 9.53
CA GLY A 87 -4.10 19.98 10.48
C GLY A 87 -2.89 19.29 11.13
N ASN A 88 -2.53 18.07 10.74
CA ASN A 88 -1.25 17.49 11.15
C ASN A 88 -0.13 18.12 10.30
N LYS A 89 0.78 18.85 10.93
CA LYS A 89 1.90 19.51 10.23
C LYS A 89 3.27 18.91 10.57
N ASN A 90 3.31 17.95 11.48
CA ASN A 90 4.54 17.30 11.86
C ASN A 90 4.81 16.12 10.91
N HIS A 91 5.88 16.21 10.14
CA HIS A 91 6.27 15.20 9.15
C HIS A 91 6.42 13.80 9.77
N GLN A 92 7.13 13.69 10.88
CA GLN A 92 7.36 12.41 11.55
C GLN A 92 6.07 11.80 12.10
N GLN A 93 5.18 12.63 12.64
CA GLN A 93 3.85 12.16 13.07
C GLN A 93 3.06 11.60 11.89
N ILE A 94 3.07 12.30 10.75
CA ILE A 94 2.40 11.82 9.53
C ILE A 94 3.00 10.50 9.07
N LEU A 95 4.34 10.39 9.00
CA LEU A 95 4.99 9.14 8.62
C LEU A 95 4.66 7.98 9.57
N ASN A 96 4.50 8.28 10.86
CA ASN A 96 4.09 7.28 11.85
C ASN A 96 2.64 6.81 11.69
N GLN A 97 1.81 7.56 10.99
CA GLN A 97 0.40 7.24 10.73
C GLN A 97 0.19 6.55 9.39
N ILE A 98 1.15 6.65 8.47
CA ILE A 98 1.04 6.09 7.11
C ILE A 98 1.81 4.78 7.03
N TRP A 99 1.12 3.73 6.58
CA TRP A 99 1.68 2.42 6.33
C TRP A 99 1.43 2.01 4.90
N GLY A 100 2.41 1.37 4.30
CA GLY A 100 2.27 0.76 2.98
C GLY A 100 2.78 -0.67 2.98
N ASN A 101 2.28 -1.47 2.06
CA ASN A 101 2.82 -2.79 1.77
C ASN A 101 2.78 -3.05 0.27
N ASP A 102 3.80 -3.68 -0.24
CA ASP A 102 3.79 -4.25 -1.58
C ASP A 102 4.63 -5.54 -1.59
N ILE A 103 4.21 -6.54 -2.36
CA ILE A 103 4.96 -7.80 -2.50
C ILE A 103 6.24 -7.60 -3.30
N SER A 104 6.21 -6.68 -4.27
CA SER A 104 7.31 -6.43 -5.21
C SER A 104 8.31 -5.44 -4.65
N HIS A 105 9.60 -5.74 -4.82
CA HIS A 105 10.69 -4.91 -4.30
C HIS A 105 10.65 -3.50 -4.88
N PHE A 106 10.50 -3.40 -6.18
CA PHE A 106 10.60 -2.14 -6.89
C PHE A 106 9.47 -1.15 -6.53
N PRO A 107 8.18 -1.51 -6.59
CA PRO A 107 7.09 -0.66 -6.11
C PRO A 107 7.24 -0.26 -4.65
N ALA A 108 7.60 -1.18 -3.75
CA ALA A 108 7.84 -0.86 -2.35
C ALA A 108 8.94 0.20 -2.17
N THR A 109 10.03 0.11 -2.94
CA THR A 109 11.10 1.14 -2.94
C THR A 109 10.58 2.48 -3.41
N LEU A 110 9.76 2.51 -4.47
CA LEU A 110 9.15 3.74 -4.96
C LEU A 110 8.20 4.38 -3.94
N SER A 111 7.45 3.57 -3.22
CA SER A 111 6.61 4.02 -2.12
C SER A 111 7.44 4.72 -1.02
N VAL A 112 8.61 4.17 -0.67
CA VAL A 112 9.53 4.81 0.28
C VAL A 112 10.00 6.17 -0.26
N ILE A 113 10.50 6.22 -1.50
CA ILE A 113 10.99 7.44 -2.15
C ILE A 113 9.86 8.49 -2.22
N SER A 114 8.66 8.06 -2.52
CA SER A 114 7.48 8.91 -2.65
C SER A 114 7.15 9.66 -1.35
N LEU A 115 7.22 8.98 -0.22
CA LEU A 115 7.03 9.61 1.09
C LEU A 115 8.26 10.38 1.55
N TYR A 116 9.47 9.87 1.31
CA TYR A 116 10.72 10.55 1.63
C TYR A 116 10.79 11.95 1.01
N LYS A 117 10.35 12.10 -0.23
CA LYS A 117 10.32 13.37 -0.96
C LYS A 117 9.46 14.46 -0.31
N GLN A 118 8.52 14.12 0.55
CA GLN A 118 7.65 15.11 1.20
C GLN A 118 8.46 16.05 2.12
N LYS A 119 9.60 15.59 2.64
CA LYS A 119 10.50 16.41 3.46
C LYS A 119 11.92 15.86 3.45
N VAL A 120 12.67 16.10 2.38
CA VAL A 120 14.02 15.56 2.15
C VAL A 120 15.03 15.98 3.23
N ASP A 121 14.85 17.16 3.81
CA ASP A 121 15.77 17.73 4.81
C ASP A 121 15.55 17.16 6.24
N ASP A 122 14.56 16.27 6.43
CA ASP A 122 14.29 15.66 7.73
C ASP A 122 15.15 14.40 7.91
N THR A 123 16.02 14.40 8.90
CA THR A 123 16.93 13.27 9.18
C THR A 123 16.20 12.03 9.70
N ALA A 124 14.98 12.20 10.23
CA ALA A 124 14.13 11.11 10.75
C ALA A 124 13.05 10.68 9.74
N ASN A 125 13.42 10.59 8.49
CA ASN A 125 12.52 10.34 7.36
C ASN A 125 12.46 8.86 6.99
N PHE A 126 11.82 8.04 7.84
CA PHE A 126 11.69 6.58 7.65
C PHE A 126 10.24 6.16 7.45
N PRO A 127 9.77 6.08 6.19
CA PRO A 127 8.43 5.59 5.87
C PRO A 127 8.21 4.13 6.29
N ARG A 128 7.02 3.81 6.78
CA ARG A 128 6.64 2.47 7.23
C ARG A 128 6.13 1.62 6.07
N ILE A 129 7.04 1.23 5.19
CA ILE A 129 6.73 0.39 4.03
C ILE A 129 7.19 -1.03 4.29
N ILE A 130 6.26 -1.97 4.16
CA ILE A 130 6.47 -3.40 4.34
C ILE A 130 6.62 -4.02 2.94
N ARG A 131 7.52 -5.01 2.82
CA ARG A 131 7.65 -5.82 1.61
C ARG A 131 7.31 -7.27 1.92
N LYS A 132 6.03 -7.60 1.84
CA LYS A 132 5.55 -8.97 2.07
C LYS A 132 4.28 -9.24 1.26
N ASP A 133 3.99 -10.52 1.06
CA ASP A 133 2.67 -10.94 0.62
C ASP A 133 1.63 -10.49 1.66
N PHE A 134 0.64 -9.72 1.21
CA PHE A 134 -0.40 -9.15 2.07
C PHE A 134 -1.17 -10.21 2.88
N PHE A 135 -1.33 -11.41 2.32
CA PHE A 135 -2.05 -12.50 3.01
C PHE A 135 -1.24 -13.11 4.15
N THR A 136 0.08 -12.93 4.17
CA THR A 136 0.95 -13.39 5.26
C THR A 136 1.06 -12.38 6.40
N LEU A 137 0.57 -11.16 6.20
CA LEU A 137 0.59 -10.13 7.23
C LEU A 137 -0.55 -10.31 8.22
N ASN A 138 -0.27 -10.01 9.48
CA ASN A 138 -1.26 -10.02 10.55
C ASN A 138 -1.10 -8.80 11.46
N PRO A 139 -2.19 -8.26 12.04
CA PRO A 139 -2.11 -7.29 13.11
C PRO A 139 -1.27 -7.84 14.27
N THR A 140 -0.53 -6.99 14.96
CA THR A 140 0.42 -7.33 16.03
C THR A 140 1.73 -8.00 15.59
N GLN A 141 1.85 -8.44 14.34
CA GLN A 141 3.12 -8.91 13.80
C GLN A 141 4.15 -7.77 13.83
N THR A 142 5.36 -8.06 14.26
CA THR A 142 6.42 -7.07 14.38
C THR A 142 7.12 -6.86 13.04
N ILE A 143 7.35 -5.60 12.70
CA ILE A 143 8.23 -5.19 11.60
C ILE A 143 9.45 -4.47 12.17
N THR A 144 10.52 -4.46 11.40
CA THR A 144 11.79 -3.81 11.72
C THR A 144 11.95 -2.54 10.91
N ILE A 145 12.20 -1.42 11.58
CA ILE A 145 12.49 -0.13 10.94
C ILE A 145 13.75 0.49 11.56
N PRO A 146 14.50 1.33 10.83
CA PRO A 146 15.57 2.11 11.42
C PRO A 146 15.06 3.04 12.54
N ASP A 147 15.89 3.32 13.52
CA ASP A 147 15.59 4.32 14.53
C ASP A 147 15.71 5.74 13.97
N ASN A 148 14.81 6.62 14.36
CA ASN A 148 14.78 7.99 13.87
C ASN A 148 15.95 8.85 14.37
N THR A 149 16.61 8.44 15.44
CA THR A 149 17.71 9.20 16.07
C THR A 149 19.07 8.59 15.81
N ASP A 150 19.12 7.31 15.47
CA ASP A 150 20.36 6.57 15.28
C ASP A 150 20.15 5.50 14.19
N ILE A 151 20.68 5.73 12.99
CA ILE A 151 20.49 4.86 11.83
C ILE A 151 21.05 3.44 12.03
N ASP A 152 22.00 3.29 12.95
CA ASP A 152 22.58 1.99 13.29
C ASP A 152 21.70 1.18 14.25
N LYS A 153 20.71 1.82 14.85
CA LYS A 153 19.72 1.16 15.69
C LYS A 153 18.47 0.78 14.91
N ILE A 154 17.90 -0.30 15.34
CA ILE A 154 16.73 -0.90 14.72
C ILE A 154 15.61 -0.99 15.76
N ASN A 155 14.47 -0.40 15.43
CA ASN A 155 13.25 -0.51 16.22
C ASN A 155 12.36 -1.63 15.68
N GLN A 156 11.78 -2.37 16.60
CA GLN A 156 10.72 -3.33 16.28
C GLN A 156 9.37 -2.73 16.66
N ILE A 157 8.50 -2.56 15.68
CA ILE A 157 7.17 -2.02 15.90
C ILE A 157 6.10 -3.02 15.46
N PRO A 158 5.03 -3.20 16.26
CA PRO A 158 3.92 -4.04 15.85
C PRO A 158 3.09 -3.35 14.77
N ILE A 159 2.57 -4.11 13.82
CA ILE A 159 1.57 -3.64 12.86
C ILE A 159 0.28 -3.35 13.66
N PRO A 160 -0.21 -2.11 13.66
CA PRO A 160 -1.42 -1.77 14.42
C PRO A 160 -2.67 -2.21 13.67
N LYS A 161 -3.82 -2.06 14.31
CA LYS A 161 -5.09 -1.91 13.59
C LYS A 161 -5.23 -0.46 13.12
N PHE A 162 -5.86 -0.28 11.98
CA PHE A 162 -5.94 0.97 11.24
C PHE A 162 -7.33 1.62 11.34
N ASP A 163 -7.37 2.93 11.30
CA ASP A 163 -8.61 3.70 11.19
C ASP A 163 -9.17 3.62 9.77
N ALA A 164 -8.27 3.53 8.76
CA ALA A 164 -8.67 3.26 7.39
C ALA A 164 -7.69 2.32 6.68
N VAL A 165 -8.26 1.42 5.87
CA VAL A 165 -7.56 0.64 4.84
C VAL A 165 -8.03 1.16 3.49
N ILE A 166 -7.11 1.66 2.68
CA ILE A 166 -7.44 2.30 1.40
C ILE A 166 -6.47 1.79 0.35
N SER A 167 -6.98 1.25 -0.75
CA SER A 167 -6.12 0.68 -1.80
C SER A 167 -6.80 0.62 -3.16
N ASN A 168 -6.00 0.53 -4.20
CA ASN A 168 -6.38 0.00 -5.50
C ASN A 168 -5.89 -1.45 -5.56
N PHE A 169 -6.79 -2.41 -5.31
CA PHE A 169 -6.41 -3.82 -5.27
C PHE A 169 -6.06 -4.37 -6.66
N PRO A 170 -5.12 -5.32 -6.74
CA PRO A 170 -4.75 -5.95 -8.02
C PRO A 170 -5.96 -6.59 -8.73
N PHE A 171 -6.12 -6.29 -10.04
CA PHE A 171 -7.20 -6.83 -10.86
C PHE A 171 -6.74 -8.12 -11.56
N ILE A 172 -6.45 -9.14 -10.78
CA ILE A 172 -6.11 -10.48 -11.30
C ILE A 172 -7.40 -11.28 -11.40
N GLN A 173 -7.69 -11.80 -12.57
CA GLN A 173 -8.86 -12.64 -12.80
C GLN A 173 -8.65 -14.00 -12.13
N GLN A 174 -9.74 -14.66 -11.78
CA GLN A 174 -9.71 -15.94 -11.07
C GLN A 174 -8.88 -17.01 -11.80
N GLU A 175 -8.96 -17.02 -13.13
CA GLU A 175 -8.24 -17.97 -13.98
C GLU A 175 -6.72 -17.81 -13.90
N ASP A 176 -6.26 -16.60 -13.57
CA ASP A 176 -4.83 -16.26 -13.48
C ASP A 176 -4.29 -16.42 -12.05
N ILE A 177 -5.14 -16.74 -11.06
CA ILE A 177 -4.70 -16.98 -9.69
C ILE A 177 -4.16 -18.40 -9.58
N PRO A 178 -2.89 -18.59 -9.17
CA PRO A 178 -2.32 -19.94 -9.00
C PRO A 178 -3.15 -20.76 -7.98
N ASN A 179 -3.51 -21.99 -8.35
CA ASN A 179 -4.31 -22.90 -7.51
C ASN A 179 -3.68 -23.14 -6.12
N GLU A 180 -2.36 -23.10 -6.02
CA GLU A 180 -1.63 -23.24 -4.75
C GLU A 180 -1.90 -22.09 -3.79
N ILE A 181 -2.13 -20.88 -4.30
CA ILE A 181 -2.48 -19.71 -3.51
C ILE A 181 -3.95 -19.79 -3.05
N LEU A 182 -4.86 -20.28 -3.91
CA LEU A 182 -6.28 -20.39 -3.59
C LEU A 182 -6.54 -21.42 -2.47
N ASN A 183 -5.84 -22.55 -2.47
CA ASN A 183 -6.22 -23.69 -1.64
C ASN A 183 -5.62 -23.70 -0.22
N THR A 184 -4.53 -22.99 0.03
CA THR A 184 -3.84 -23.10 1.34
C THR A 184 -3.82 -21.82 2.17
N GLN A 185 -3.69 -20.68 1.56
CA GLN A 185 -3.58 -19.40 2.30
C GLN A 185 -4.94 -18.73 2.48
N PHE A 186 -5.76 -18.72 1.44
CA PHE A 186 -7.02 -18.00 1.48
C PHE A 186 -8.07 -18.69 2.36
N GLU A 187 -8.21 -20.00 2.31
CA GLU A 187 -9.19 -20.71 3.13
C GLU A 187 -8.94 -20.55 4.63
N ASN A 188 -7.69 -20.66 5.07
CA ASN A 188 -7.34 -20.53 6.48
C ASN A 188 -7.48 -19.10 7.01
N GLU A 189 -6.99 -18.10 6.28
CA GLU A 189 -7.11 -16.69 6.68
C GLU A 189 -8.56 -16.20 6.55
N PHE A 190 -9.28 -16.72 5.60
CA PHE A 190 -10.72 -16.49 5.41
C PHE A 190 -11.55 -16.99 6.59
N ALA A 191 -11.34 -18.22 7.02
CA ALA A 191 -12.06 -18.80 8.16
C ALA A 191 -11.83 -17.98 9.44
N LYS A 192 -10.60 -17.49 9.66
CA LYS A 192 -10.28 -16.62 10.79
C LYS A 192 -10.99 -15.26 10.69
N THR A 193 -11.01 -14.66 9.52
CA THR A 193 -11.66 -13.36 9.30
C THR A 193 -13.17 -13.46 9.44
N GLN A 194 -13.78 -14.51 8.90
CA GLN A 194 -15.22 -14.77 9.06
C GLN A 194 -15.63 -14.91 10.53
N THR A 195 -14.85 -15.66 11.30
CA THR A 195 -15.12 -15.87 12.73
C THR A 195 -15.01 -14.57 13.52
N ALA A 196 -14.05 -13.70 13.19
CA ALA A 196 -13.78 -12.47 13.93
C ALA A 196 -14.79 -11.34 13.62
N PHE A 197 -15.30 -11.25 12.38
CA PHE A 197 -16.06 -10.07 11.93
C PHE A 197 -17.52 -10.31 11.64
N LEU A 198 -17.92 -11.53 11.35
CA LEU A 198 -19.29 -11.84 10.89
C LEU A 198 -20.15 -12.53 11.96
N ASN A 199 -19.72 -12.53 13.22
CA ASN A 199 -20.45 -13.16 14.34
C ASN A 199 -20.88 -14.60 14.04
N GLY A 200 -20.01 -15.37 13.39
CA GLY A 200 -20.27 -16.75 13.01
C GLY A 200 -21.08 -16.95 11.72
N ASN A 201 -21.51 -15.87 11.07
CA ASN A 201 -22.16 -15.99 9.74
C ASN A 201 -21.09 -16.38 8.71
N LYS A 202 -21.33 -17.47 8.00
CA LYS A 202 -20.47 -17.90 6.91
C LYS A 202 -20.72 -17.05 5.68
N PHE A 203 -19.68 -16.40 5.19
CA PHE A 203 -19.67 -15.83 3.85
C PHE A 203 -19.05 -16.87 2.92
N ASP A 204 -19.85 -17.45 2.06
CA ASP A 204 -19.31 -18.30 0.99
C ASP A 204 -18.72 -17.41 -0.10
N ILE A 205 -17.39 -17.28 -0.11
CA ILE A 205 -16.72 -16.78 -1.30
C ILE A 205 -16.68 -17.92 -2.29
N ASN A 206 -17.46 -17.72 -3.34
CA ASN A 206 -17.45 -18.63 -4.47
C ASN A 206 -15.99 -18.72 -4.99
N GLY A 207 -15.42 -19.92 -5.12
CA GLY A 207 -14.09 -20.17 -5.66
C GLY A 207 -13.82 -19.64 -7.08
N LYS A 208 -14.76 -18.87 -7.63
CA LYS A 208 -14.66 -18.10 -8.89
C LYS A 208 -14.53 -16.59 -8.65
N SER A 209 -14.00 -16.19 -7.52
CA SER A 209 -13.83 -14.76 -7.20
C SER A 209 -12.48 -14.25 -7.65
N ASP A 210 -12.45 -13.04 -8.20
CA ASP A 210 -11.23 -12.35 -8.58
C ASP A 210 -10.39 -11.99 -7.35
N TYR A 211 -9.10 -11.80 -7.55
CA TYR A 211 -8.12 -11.59 -6.49
C TYR A 211 -8.44 -10.41 -5.55
N TYR A 212 -9.00 -9.30 -6.09
CA TYR A 212 -9.36 -8.13 -5.28
C TYR A 212 -10.41 -8.46 -4.21
N ILE A 213 -11.28 -9.45 -4.43
CA ILE A 213 -12.25 -9.89 -3.41
C ILE A 213 -11.55 -10.44 -2.19
N TYR A 214 -10.53 -11.27 -2.40
CA TYR A 214 -9.71 -11.81 -1.30
C TYR A 214 -8.95 -10.71 -0.56
N CYS A 215 -8.38 -9.73 -1.30
CA CYS A 215 -7.72 -8.58 -0.70
C CYS A 215 -8.69 -7.74 0.15
N PHE A 216 -9.91 -7.54 -0.34
CA PHE A 216 -10.96 -6.83 0.38
C PHE A 216 -11.24 -7.48 1.74
N TYR A 217 -11.48 -8.79 1.76
CA TYR A 217 -11.76 -9.50 3.01
C TYR A 217 -10.54 -9.57 3.92
N ASN A 218 -9.33 -9.80 3.38
CA ASN A 218 -8.12 -9.81 4.19
C ASN A 218 -7.88 -8.47 4.88
N SER A 219 -8.32 -7.37 4.28
CA SER A 219 -8.23 -6.03 4.83
C SER A 219 -9.03 -5.85 6.12
N LEU A 220 -10.15 -6.57 6.27
CA LEU A 220 -11.04 -6.43 7.43
C LEU A 220 -10.33 -6.75 8.75
N LYS A 221 -9.39 -7.69 8.75
CA LYS A 221 -8.65 -8.06 9.98
C LYS A 221 -7.77 -6.93 10.50
N PHE A 222 -7.40 -5.97 9.65
CA PHE A 222 -6.55 -4.84 9.99
C PHE A 222 -7.33 -3.62 10.47
N LEU A 223 -8.65 -3.60 10.34
CA LEU A 223 -9.46 -2.46 10.74
C LEU A 223 -9.68 -2.43 12.26
N LYS A 224 -9.68 -1.22 12.80
CA LYS A 224 -10.26 -0.94 14.12
C LYS A 224 -11.79 -1.07 14.07
N ASP A 225 -12.42 -1.13 15.24
CA ASP A 225 -13.87 -0.96 15.34
C ASP A 225 -14.27 0.41 14.76
N ASN A 226 -15.27 0.43 13.90
CA ASN A 226 -15.70 1.60 13.12
C ASN A 226 -14.65 2.13 12.11
N GLY A 227 -13.62 1.35 11.81
CA GLY A 227 -12.66 1.68 10.75
C GLY A 227 -13.30 1.67 9.36
N VAL A 228 -12.66 2.31 8.41
CA VAL A 228 -13.14 2.44 7.03
C VAL A 228 -12.31 1.57 6.09
N LEU A 229 -12.97 0.78 5.26
CA LEU A 229 -12.36 0.16 4.08
C LEU A 229 -12.84 0.89 2.83
N SER A 230 -11.92 1.47 2.09
CA SER A 230 -12.20 2.13 0.82
C SER A 230 -11.28 1.55 -0.26
N ALA A 231 -11.86 0.97 -1.29
CA ALA A 231 -11.08 0.28 -2.31
C ALA A 231 -11.55 0.63 -3.72
N ILE A 232 -10.57 0.79 -4.62
CA ILE A 232 -10.82 0.75 -6.05
C ILE A 232 -10.84 -0.71 -6.48
N THR A 233 -11.89 -1.11 -7.17
CA THR A 233 -12.09 -2.48 -7.64
C THR A 233 -12.64 -2.50 -9.06
N SER A 234 -12.58 -3.64 -9.73
CA SER A 234 -13.29 -3.86 -10.97
C SER A 234 -14.79 -3.66 -10.76
N ASN A 235 -15.50 -3.16 -11.78
CA ASN A 235 -16.95 -3.05 -11.78
C ASN A 235 -17.66 -4.38 -12.11
N ALA A 236 -16.93 -5.46 -12.29
CA ALA A 236 -17.47 -6.77 -12.66
C ALA A 236 -18.51 -7.32 -11.65
N TRP A 237 -18.44 -6.90 -10.40
CA TRP A 237 -19.38 -7.29 -9.35
C TRP A 237 -20.73 -6.54 -9.42
N LEU A 238 -20.77 -5.38 -10.10
CA LEU A 238 -22.01 -4.59 -10.24
C LEU A 238 -23.00 -5.19 -11.24
N GLY A 239 -22.58 -6.07 -12.13
CA GLY A 239 -23.38 -6.64 -13.21
C GLY A 239 -23.70 -8.12 -13.09
N LYS A 240 -23.31 -8.79 -12.01
CA LYS A 240 -23.69 -10.20 -11.77
C LYS A 240 -24.97 -10.24 -10.94
N ASN A 241 -26.13 -10.32 -11.66
CA ASN A 241 -27.39 -10.75 -11.07
C ASN A 241 -27.35 -12.25 -10.79
#